data_ec7c269f0b65c5352ada4dd8c63061d9
#
_entry.id   ec7c269f0b65c5352ada4dd8c63061d9
#
_cell.length_a   1.000
_cell.length_b   1.000
_cell.length_c   1.000
_cell.angle_alpha   90.00
_cell.angle_beta   90.00
_cell.angle_gamma   90.00
#
_symmetry.space_group_name_H-M   'P 1'
#
loop_
_entity.id
_entity.type
_entity.pdbx_description
1 polymer ?
#
loop_
_entity_poly.entity_id
_entity_poly.type
_entity_poly.pdbx_seq_one_letter_code
_entity_poly.pdbx_strand_id
1 'polypeptide(L)'
;MGGALAGCASPEATRAGTAVLPTAPEKSAAASPSPSRPPESGPPVLAPGPGGLTPVFERRAAGRDGAAASDKVVALTFDADMTADQGRRAAGGEHFDNPGLIASLRRLKVPSTVFMMGRWAQEYPDQARSIGTDPLFEIANHSFSHHAFSSPCYGLPAVAAKDMRADVERAFTAIRRTGARHVVPYFRFPGGCYDDASLKALAPTGVTAVQWDVVSGDAFATDADAVAEQVLEGVRPGSLVVMHCTRSAAPVTDDALRRIVPGLRERGYRFVKVSELMRG
;
A
#
# COMPACT_ATOMS: atom_id res chain seq x y z
N MET A 1 67.42 11.31 -28.96
CA MET A 1 68.66 10.67 -28.51
C MET A 1 68.19 9.56 -27.58
N GLY A 2 68.09 8.37 -28.00
CA GLY A 2 69.08 7.35 -28.21
C GLY A 2 69.20 6.53 -26.99
N GLY A 3 69.10 5.29 -26.92
CA GLY A 3 69.22 4.06 -27.64
C GLY A 3 69.03 2.96 -26.62
N ALA A 4 68.33 1.91 -26.89
CA ALA A 4 68.84 0.67 -27.52
C ALA A 4 69.39 -0.37 -26.53
N LEU A 5 68.68 -1.50 -26.47
CA LEU A 5 69.08 -2.84 -26.88
C LEU A 5 69.69 -3.79 -25.83
N ALA A 6 69.17 -4.97 -25.94
CA ALA A 6 69.74 -6.35 -25.96
C ALA A 6 69.79 -7.03 -24.55
N GLY A 7 69.51 -8.29 -24.37
CA GLY A 7 69.22 -9.42 -25.20
C GLY A 7 69.79 -10.67 -24.54
N CYS A 8 69.20 -11.85 -24.87
CA CYS A 8 69.75 -13.21 -24.73
C CYS A 8 69.92 -13.80 -23.34
N ALA A 9 69.72 -15.06 -23.02
CA ALA A 9 69.37 -16.30 -23.69
C ALA A 9 69.07 -17.34 -22.61
N SER A 10 68.35 -18.37 -22.98
CA SER A 10 68.12 -19.60 -22.22
C SER A 10 69.45 -20.43 -22.08
N PRO A 11 69.51 -21.43 -21.14
CA PRO A 11 69.26 -22.74 -21.63
C PRO A 11 68.46 -23.69 -20.70
N GLU A 12 67.93 -24.71 -21.35
CA GLU A 12 67.30 -25.91 -20.86
C GLU A 12 68.08 -26.67 -19.77
N ALA A 13 67.35 -27.29 -18.87
CA ALA A 13 67.76 -28.59 -18.27
C ALA A 13 66.55 -29.41 -17.89
N THR A 14 66.59 -30.61 -18.34
CA THR A 14 65.65 -31.71 -18.40
C THR A 14 65.46 -32.42 -17.04
N ARG A 15 64.26 -33.05 -16.88
CA ARG A 15 63.87 -34.26 -16.14
C ARG A 15 63.63 -34.21 -14.64
N ALA A 16 62.39 -34.54 -14.21
CA ALA A 16 62.03 -35.90 -13.73
C ALA A 16 60.53 -35.96 -13.50
N GLY A 17 59.87 -36.94 -14.09
CA GLY A 17 58.47 -37.19 -13.93
C GLY A 17 58.14 -37.82 -12.55
N THR A 18 57.13 -37.36 -11.96
CA THR A 18 56.41 -38.06 -10.87
C THR A 18 54.96 -38.17 -11.28
N ALA A 19 54.52 -39.43 -11.41
CA ALA A 19 53.15 -39.77 -11.75
C ALA A 19 52.22 -39.36 -10.57
N VAL A 20 51.28 -38.51 -10.85
CA VAL A 20 50.15 -38.18 -9.93
C VAL A 20 48.95 -39.00 -10.40
N LEU A 21 48.49 -39.87 -9.54
CA LEU A 21 47.22 -40.61 -9.65
C LEU A 21 46.04 -39.65 -9.79
N PRO A 22 45.02 -39.96 -10.60
CA PRO A 22 43.83 -39.14 -10.72
C PRO A 22 42.97 -39.31 -9.44
N THR A 23 42.81 -38.22 -8.72
CA THR A 23 41.77 -38.09 -7.66
C THR A 23 40.40 -38.08 -8.32
N ALA A 24 39.51 -38.92 -7.83
CA ALA A 24 38.11 -38.98 -8.24
C ALA A 24 37.38 -37.65 -8.00
N PRO A 25 36.42 -37.26 -8.86
CA PRO A 25 35.65 -36.03 -8.67
C PRO A 25 34.79 -36.18 -7.40
N GLU A 26 34.97 -35.25 -6.48
CA GLU A 26 34.05 -35.01 -5.36
C GLU A 26 32.65 -34.76 -5.91
N LYS A 27 31.69 -35.56 -5.54
CA LYS A 27 30.28 -35.32 -5.79
C LYS A 27 29.89 -34.05 -5.07
N SER A 28 29.74 -32.98 -5.85
CA SER A 28 29.03 -31.75 -5.43
C SER A 28 27.65 -32.14 -4.93
N ALA A 29 27.41 -31.97 -3.65
CA ALA A 29 26.10 -32.15 -3.06
C ALA A 29 25.15 -31.13 -3.71
N ALA A 30 24.23 -31.61 -4.51
CA ALA A 30 23.14 -30.80 -5.07
C ALA A 30 22.36 -30.22 -3.89
N ALA A 31 22.33 -28.88 -3.81
CA ALA A 31 21.50 -28.18 -2.87
C ALA A 31 20.03 -28.59 -3.12
N SER A 32 19.39 -29.16 -2.12
CA SER A 32 17.97 -29.47 -2.16
C SER A 32 17.21 -28.18 -2.47
N PRO A 33 16.25 -28.18 -3.43
CA PRO A 33 15.42 -27.04 -3.67
C PRO A 33 14.64 -26.72 -2.39
N SER A 34 14.77 -25.49 -1.90
CA SER A 34 13.90 -24.96 -0.85
C SER A 34 12.44 -25.22 -1.25
N PRO A 35 11.58 -25.63 -0.31
CA PRO A 35 10.18 -25.86 -0.63
C PRO A 35 9.59 -24.56 -1.21
N SER A 36 9.14 -24.63 -2.46
CA SER A 36 8.39 -23.56 -3.12
C SER A 36 7.16 -23.28 -2.27
N ARG A 37 7.08 -22.05 -1.76
CA ARG A 37 5.90 -21.53 -1.06
C ARG A 37 4.68 -21.79 -1.94
N PRO A 38 3.57 -22.33 -1.41
CA PRO A 38 2.35 -22.51 -2.18
C PRO A 38 1.93 -21.19 -2.84
N PRO A 39 1.30 -21.21 -4.04
CA PRO A 39 0.82 -20.00 -4.67
C PRO A 39 -0.09 -19.26 -3.68
N GLU A 40 0.21 -18.00 -3.43
CA GLU A 40 -0.53 -17.17 -2.50
C GLU A 40 -1.98 -17.08 -2.94
N SER A 41 -2.88 -17.74 -2.21
CA SER A 41 -4.31 -17.48 -2.28
C SER A 41 -4.54 -15.98 -2.10
N GLY A 42 -5.34 -15.35 -2.96
CA GLY A 42 -5.66 -13.90 -3.06
C GLY A 42 -5.49 -13.00 -1.82
N PRO A 43 -5.89 -11.74 -1.86
CA PRO A 43 -5.73 -10.84 -0.71
C PRO A 43 -6.43 -11.46 0.53
N PRO A 44 -5.80 -11.45 1.71
CA PRO A 44 -6.38 -12.03 2.91
C PRO A 44 -7.64 -11.26 3.31
N VAL A 45 -8.65 -11.99 3.80
CA VAL A 45 -9.86 -11.42 4.39
C VAL A 45 -9.97 -11.93 5.81
N LEU A 46 -10.24 -11.05 6.76
CA LEU A 46 -10.41 -11.47 8.15
C LEU A 46 -11.71 -12.25 8.34
N ALA A 47 -11.70 -13.20 9.24
CA ALA A 47 -12.92 -13.90 9.65
C ALA A 47 -13.93 -12.90 10.24
N PRO A 48 -15.24 -13.13 10.08
CA PRO A 48 -16.25 -12.30 10.70
C PRO A 48 -16.00 -12.08 12.20
N GLY A 49 -16.24 -10.87 12.65
CA GLY A 49 -16.17 -10.50 14.05
C GLY A 49 -17.27 -11.13 14.91
N PRO A 50 -17.30 -10.83 16.21
CA PRO A 50 -18.35 -11.31 17.11
C PRO A 50 -19.75 -10.99 16.58
N GLY A 51 -20.68 -11.94 16.68
CA GLY A 51 -22.03 -11.77 16.14
C GLY A 51 -22.14 -11.72 14.62
N GLY A 52 -21.09 -12.13 13.88
CA GLY A 52 -21.07 -12.11 12.43
C GLY A 52 -20.92 -10.71 11.83
N LEU A 53 -20.39 -9.75 12.58
CA LEU A 53 -20.11 -8.39 12.11
C LEU A 53 -18.97 -8.38 11.11
N THR A 54 -18.95 -7.38 10.23
CA THR A 54 -17.79 -7.09 9.37
C THR A 54 -16.55 -6.91 10.24
N PRO A 55 -15.45 -7.66 9.99
CA PRO A 55 -14.23 -7.52 10.78
C PRO A 55 -13.55 -6.19 10.51
N VAL A 56 -12.91 -5.62 11.53
CA VAL A 56 -12.17 -4.36 11.44
C VAL A 56 -10.68 -4.63 11.63
N PHE A 57 -9.85 -4.06 10.76
CA PHE A 57 -8.39 -4.09 10.81
C PHE A 57 -7.86 -2.66 10.93
N GLU A 58 -7.09 -2.37 11.96
CA GLU A 58 -6.55 -1.02 12.23
C GLU A 58 -5.03 -0.98 12.17
N ARG A 59 -4.39 -2.08 12.55
CA ARG A 59 -2.94 -2.26 12.53
C ARG A 59 -2.58 -3.74 12.66
N ARG A 60 -1.37 -4.12 12.28
CA ARG A 60 -0.84 -5.45 12.58
C ARG A 60 -0.49 -5.55 14.06
N ALA A 61 -1.08 -6.53 14.75
CA ALA A 61 -0.73 -6.81 16.14
C ALA A 61 0.73 -7.29 16.23
N ALA A 62 1.42 -6.93 17.32
CA ALA A 62 2.71 -7.53 17.63
C ALA A 62 2.50 -9.05 17.86
N GLY A 63 3.34 -9.89 17.24
CA GLY A 63 3.26 -11.35 17.40
C GLY A 63 3.40 -11.76 18.86
N ARG A 64 2.69 -12.83 19.26
CA ARG A 64 2.74 -13.38 20.62
C ARG A 64 4.16 -13.77 21.07
N ASP A 65 5.04 -14.06 20.13
CA ASP A 65 6.39 -14.56 20.37
C ASP A 65 7.48 -13.49 20.24
N GLY A 66 7.13 -12.21 20.21
CA GLY A 66 8.08 -11.10 20.07
C GLY A 66 8.78 -11.01 18.69
N ALA A 67 8.68 -12.03 17.86
CA ALA A 67 9.35 -12.08 16.55
C ALA A 67 8.76 -11.09 15.53
N ALA A 68 7.45 -10.84 15.59
CA ALA A 68 6.79 -9.86 14.70
C ALA A 68 7.07 -8.40 15.08
N ALA A 69 7.56 -8.12 16.28
CA ALA A 69 7.95 -6.78 16.70
C ALA A 69 9.27 -6.31 16.06
N SER A 70 10.07 -7.23 15.50
CA SER A 70 11.33 -6.89 14.83
C SER A 70 11.14 -6.45 13.37
N ASP A 71 10.06 -6.86 12.71
CA ASP A 71 9.78 -6.49 11.32
C ASP A 71 9.11 -5.11 11.24
N LYS A 72 9.92 -4.08 11.03
CA LYS A 72 9.47 -2.70 10.90
C LYS A 72 8.77 -2.49 9.55
N VAL A 73 7.53 -2.91 9.46
CA VAL A 73 6.67 -2.64 8.30
C VAL A 73 5.65 -1.56 8.61
N VAL A 74 5.27 -0.79 7.60
CA VAL A 74 4.24 0.25 7.66
C VAL A 74 3.46 0.28 6.35
N ALA A 75 2.14 0.46 6.43
CA ALA A 75 1.30 0.69 5.27
C ALA A 75 0.92 2.19 5.19
N LEU A 76 1.34 2.86 4.11
CA LEU A 76 0.80 4.16 3.75
C LEU A 76 -0.45 3.95 2.89
N THR A 77 -1.56 4.54 3.31
CA THR A 77 -2.84 4.42 2.62
C THR A 77 -3.39 5.78 2.26
N PHE A 78 -4.09 5.86 1.13
CA PHE A 78 -4.55 7.12 0.58
C PHE A 78 -6.03 7.02 0.22
N ASP A 79 -6.84 7.92 0.78
CA ASP A 79 -8.24 8.02 0.42
C ASP A 79 -8.36 8.92 -0.82
N ALA A 80 -8.94 8.39 -1.89
CA ALA A 80 -9.26 9.10 -3.13
C ALA A 80 -10.76 9.36 -3.15
N ASP A 81 -11.14 10.53 -2.65
CA ASP A 81 -12.50 10.88 -2.32
C ASP A 81 -13.02 12.07 -3.12
N MET A 82 -14.34 12.09 -3.28
CA MET A 82 -15.09 13.11 -4.00
C MET A 82 -16.57 13.00 -3.64
N THR A 83 -17.19 14.08 -3.22
CA THR A 83 -18.61 14.14 -2.90
C THR A 83 -19.47 14.57 -4.10
N ALA A 84 -20.79 14.46 -3.98
CA ALA A 84 -21.71 14.73 -5.08
C ALA A 84 -21.69 16.18 -5.60
N ASP A 85 -21.44 17.12 -4.71
CA ASP A 85 -21.31 18.54 -5.02
C ASP A 85 -19.98 18.88 -5.69
N GLN A 86 -18.95 18.11 -5.44
CA GLN A 86 -17.62 18.27 -6.01
C GLN A 86 -17.55 17.98 -7.53
N GLY A 87 -18.50 17.23 -8.09
CA GLY A 87 -18.56 16.97 -9.53
C GLY A 87 -18.68 18.24 -10.37
N ARG A 88 -19.46 19.22 -9.93
CA ARG A 88 -19.55 20.53 -10.60
C ARG A 88 -18.27 21.35 -10.46
N ARG A 89 -17.61 21.26 -9.33
CA ARG A 89 -16.33 21.92 -9.06
C ARG A 89 -15.21 21.32 -9.91
N ALA A 90 -15.18 19.99 -10.04
CA ALA A 90 -14.26 19.30 -10.95
C ALA A 90 -14.47 19.70 -12.41
N ALA A 91 -15.73 19.79 -12.87
CA ALA A 91 -16.05 20.30 -14.20
C ALA A 91 -15.62 21.76 -14.41
N GLY A 92 -15.52 22.54 -13.33
CA GLY A 92 -14.97 23.90 -13.30
C GLY A 92 -13.46 23.98 -13.20
N GLY A 93 -12.74 22.83 -13.24
CA GLY A 93 -11.28 22.77 -13.22
C GLY A 93 -10.66 22.56 -11.84
N GLU A 94 -11.45 22.29 -10.80
CA GLU A 94 -10.91 21.93 -9.48
C GLU A 94 -10.43 20.47 -9.48
N HIS A 95 -9.24 20.21 -8.92
CA HIS A 95 -8.61 18.90 -8.91
C HIS A 95 -8.90 18.11 -7.64
N PHE A 96 -9.69 17.05 -7.78
CA PHE A 96 -9.93 16.02 -6.77
C PHE A 96 -9.08 14.76 -7.01
N ASP A 97 -8.26 14.76 -8.06
CA ASP A 97 -7.18 13.81 -8.31
C ASP A 97 -5.84 14.40 -7.89
N ASN A 98 -4.83 13.55 -7.75
CA ASN A 98 -3.46 13.97 -7.46
C ASN A 98 -2.43 13.12 -8.22
N PRO A 99 -2.29 13.33 -9.55
CA PRO A 99 -1.31 12.57 -10.34
C PRO A 99 0.14 12.81 -9.88
N GLY A 100 0.45 13.97 -9.30
CA GLY A 100 1.75 14.30 -8.73
C GLY A 100 2.13 13.38 -7.56
N LEU A 101 1.20 13.18 -6.62
CA LEU A 101 1.35 12.25 -5.50
C LEU A 101 1.62 10.82 -5.98
N ILE A 102 0.82 10.34 -6.94
CA ILE A 102 1.00 8.99 -7.51
C ILE A 102 2.36 8.85 -8.21
N ALA A 103 2.78 9.88 -8.95
CA ALA A 103 4.11 9.91 -9.58
C ALA A 103 5.24 9.89 -8.53
N SER A 104 5.07 10.59 -7.42
CA SER A 104 6.02 10.59 -6.29
C SER A 104 6.12 9.22 -5.63
N LEU A 105 5.00 8.55 -5.35
CA LEU A 105 4.99 7.18 -4.81
C LEU A 105 5.70 6.19 -5.74
N ARG A 106 5.49 6.30 -7.07
CA ARG A 106 6.20 5.51 -8.08
C ARG A 106 7.71 5.76 -8.07
N ARG A 107 8.11 7.02 -8.12
CA ARG A 107 9.53 7.43 -8.08
C ARG A 107 10.22 6.95 -6.81
N LEU A 108 9.53 7.05 -5.68
CA LEU A 108 10.02 6.61 -4.38
C LEU A 108 9.88 5.10 -4.18
N LYS A 109 9.23 4.37 -5.09
CA LYS A 109 8.96 2.92 -5.00
C LYS A 109 8.28 2.56 -3.66
N VAL A 110 7.20 3.25 -3.34
CA VAL A 110 6.42 3.04 -2.11
C VAL A 110 5.16 2.23 -2.44
N PRO A 111 5.10 0.93 -2.10
CA PRO A 111 3.86 0.17 -2.20
C PRO A 111 2.79 0.81 -1.33
N SER A 112 1.57 0.94 -1.87
CA SER A 112 0.50 1.64 -1.17
C SER A 112 -0.87 1.04 -1.49
N THR A 113 -1.84 1.28 -0.60
CA THR A 113 -3.25 0.95 -0.81
C THR A 113 -4.03 2.23 -0.99
N VAL A 114 -4.77 2.33 -2.10
CA VAL A 114 -5.63 3.48 -2.38
C VAL A 114 -7.09 3.07 -2.12
N PHE A 115 -7.71 3.68 -1.12
CA PHE A 115 -9.13 3.54 -0.83
C PHE A 115 -9.88 4.50 -1.76
N MET A 116 -10.41 3.93 -2.83
CA MET A 116 -10.97 4.71 -3.93
C MET A 116 -12.49 4.74 -3.85
N MET A 117 -13.03 5.93 -3.94
CA MET A 117 -14.45 6.16 -4.02
C MET A 117 -14.99 5.91 -5.43
N GLY A 118 -16.22 5.36 -5.52
CA GLY A 118 -16.80 5.03 -6.81
C GLY A 118 -17.05 6.26 -7.72
N ARG A 119 -17.44 7.40 -7.15
CA ARG A 119 -17.58 8.66 -7.93
C ARG A 119 -16.24 9.17 -8.42
N TRP A 120 -15.21 9.10 -7.59
CA TRP A 120 -13.86 9.48 -7.98
C TRP A 120 -13.37 8.64 -9.17
N ALA A 121 -13.62 7.32 -9.13
CA ALA A 121 -13.27 6.43 -10.22
C ALA A 121 -14.05 6.73 -11.53
N GLN A 122 -15.27 7.26 -11.42
CA GLN A 122 -16.05 7.69 -12.58
C GLN A 122 -15.55 9.03 -13.17
N GLU A 123 -15.11 9.93 -12.31
CA GLU A 123 -14.60 11.25 -12.72
C GLU A 123 -13.19 11.14 -13.30
N TYR A 124 -12.35 10.30 -12.73
CA TYR A 124 -10.94 10.13 -13.13
C TYR A 124 -10.63 8.68 -13.58
N PRO A 125 -11.33 8.16 -14.61
CA PRO A 125 -11.23 6.74 -14.98
C PRO A 125 -9.83 6.33 -15.45
N ASP A 126 -9.10 7.21 -16.11
CA ASP A 126 -7.75 6.94 -16.58
C ASP A 126 -6.75 6.88 -15.43
N GLN A 127 -6.90 7.74 -14.43
CA GLN A 127 -6.07 7.67 -13.24
C GLN A 127 -6.39 6.45 -12.40
N ALA A 128 -7.68 6.12 -12.22
CA ALA A 128 -8.11 4.90 -11.55
C ALA A 128 -7.53 3.64 -12.23
N ARG A 129 -7.55 3.58 -13.56
CA ARG A 129 -6.91 2.51 -14.34
C ARG A 129 -5.41 2.49 -14.13
N SER A 130 -4.75 3.65 -14.23
CA SER A 130 -3.30 3.78 -14.07
C SER A 130 -2.82 3.29 -12.70
N ILE A 131 -3.55 3.58 -11.64
CA ILE A 131 -3.28 3.08 -10.28
C ILE A 131 -3.58 1.58 -10.21
N GLY A 132 -4.77 1.16 -10.67
CA GLY A 132 -5.25 -0.20 -10.52
C GLY A 132 -4.59 -1.26 -11.40
N THR A 133 -3.76 -0.86 -12.36
CA THR A 133 -2.97 -1.78 -13.20
C THR A 133 -1.49 -1.81 -12.81
N ASP A 134 -1.05 -0.93 -11.92
CA ASP A 134 0.31 -0.85 -11.44
C ASP A 134 0.49 -1.79 -10.22
N PRO A 135 1.43 -2.77 -10.27
CA PRO A 135 1.64 -3.71 -9.16
C PRO A 135 2.13 -3.04 -7.86
N LEU A 136 2.60 -1.79 -7.93
CA LEU A 136 2.98 -1.01 -6.76
C LEU A 136 1.78 -0.70 -5.87
N PHE A 137 0.58 -0.65 -6.45
CA PHE A 137 -0.65 -0.28 -5.75
C PHE A 137 -1.64 -1.44 -5.67
N GLU A 138 -2.52 -1.36 -4.69
CA GLU A 138 -3.80 -2.06 -4.67
C GLU A 138 -4.92 -1.06 -4.42
N ILE A 139 -6.10 -1.31 -4.98
CA ILE A 139 -7.28 -0.47 -4.80
C ILE A 139 -8.24 -1.15 -3.86
N ALA A 140 -8.63 -0.45 -2.81
CA ALA A 140 -9.70 -0.78 -1.89
C ALA A 140 -10.89 0.18 -2.10
N ASN A 141 -11.97 -0.05 -1.40
CA ASN A 141 -13.24 0.66 -1.54
C ASN A 141 -13.41 1.73 -0.46
N HIS A 142 -13.79 2.94 -0.87
CA HIS A 142 -14.10 4.07 0.04
C HIS A 142 -15.53 4.57 -0.15
N SER A 143 -16.50 3.66 -0.30
CA SER A 143 -17.90 3.94 -0.65
C SER A 143 -18.11 4.49 -2.06
N PHE A 144 -19.35 4.58 -2.49
CA PHE A 144 -19.67 5.26 -3.75
C PHE A 144 -19.92 6.76 -3.53
N SER A 145 -20.62 7.11 -2.45
CA SER A 145 -21.18 8.45 -2.22
C SER A 145 -20.33 9.36 -1.34
N HIS A 146 -19.36 8.81 -0.59
CA HIS A 146 -18.65 9.46 0.52
C HIS A 146 -19.59 9.94 1.64
N HIS A 147 -20.75 9.30 1.78
CA HIS A 147 -21.64 9.56 2.91
C HIS A 147 -21.19 8.74 4.13
N ALA A 148 -21.45 9.25 5.33
CA ALA A 148 -21.14 8.57 6.57
C ALA A 148 -22.01 7.32 6.77
N PHE A 149 -21.44 6.27 7.35
CA PHE A 149 -22.12 5.01 7.66
C PHE A 149 -22.62 4.96 9.11
N SER A 150 -22.28 5.96 9.91
CA SER A 150 -22.89 6.26 11.23
C SER A 150 -22.95 7.78 11.39
N SER A 151 -23.79 8.26 12.33
CA SER A 151 -24.00 9.69 12.51
C SER A 151 -24.05 10.01 14.00
N PRO A 152 -23.45 11.16 14.42
CA PRO A 152 -22.81 12.21 13.61
C PRO A 152 -21.41 11.82 13.13
N CYS A 153 -20.97 12.32 11.95
CA CYS A 153 -19.65 12.11 11.41
C CYS A 153 -19.18 13.34 10.61
N TYR A 154 -18.46 14.24 11.22
CA TYR A 154 -17.84 15.43 10.61
C TYR A 154 -18.75 16.24 9.66
N GLY A 155 -20.06 16.23 9.89
CA GLY A 155 -21.02 16.91 9.03
C GLY A 155 -21.32 16.22 7.70
N LEU A 156 -20.79 15.03 7.46
CA LEU A 156 -21.11 14.24 6.27
C LEU A 156 -22.59 13.81 6.29
N PRO A 157 -23.29 13.87 5.14
CA PRO A 157 -24.61 13.24 5.01
C PRO A 157 -24.52 11.73 5.32
N ALA A 158 -25.52 11.16 5.95
CA ALA A 158 -25.51 9.72 6.25
C ALA A 158 -26.13 8.89 5.13
N VAL A 159 -25.57 7.69 4.89
CA VAL A 159 -26.21 6.66 4.08
C VAL A 159 -27.33 6.01 4.90
N ALA A 160 -28.51 5.84 4.32
CA ALA A 160 -29.56 5.08 4.99
C ALA A 160 -29.13 3.60 5.17
N ALA A 161 -29.40 3.00 6.31
CA ALA A 161 -28.94 1.66 6.65
C ALA A 161 -29.26 0.60 5.57
N LYS A 162 -30.44 0.68 4.96
CA LYS A 162 -30.86 -0.20 3.85
C LYS A 162 -30.03 -0.06 2.58
N ASP A 163 -29.35 1.07 2.39
CA ASP A 163 -28.62 1.43 1.17
C ASP A 163 -27.09 1.25 1.34
N MET A 164 -26.58 1.02 2.54
CA MET A 164 -25.15 0.92 2.86
C MET A 164 -24.46 -0.16 2.02
N ARG A 165 -25.04 -1.36 1.95
CA ARG A 165 -24.51 -2.45 1.14
C ARG A 165 -24.46 -2.08 -0.34
N ALA A 166 -25.55 -1.54 -0.87
CA ALA A 166 -25.63 -1.15 -2.28
C ALA A 166 -24.62 -0.05 -2.63
N ASP A 167 -24.35 0.88 -1.73
CA ASP A 167 -23.33 1.93 -1.91
C ASP A 167 -21.93 1.31 -2.08
N VAL A 168 -21.55 0.36 -1.23
CA VAL A 168 -20.27 -0.35 -1.32
C VAL A 168 -20.16 -1.18 -2.61
N GLU A 169 -21.20 -1.96 -2.95
CA GLU A 169 -21.21 -2.79 -4.16
C GLU A 169 -21.14 -1.93 -5.44
N ARG A 170 -21.81 -0.78 -5.44
CA ARG A 170 -21.76 0.20 -6.53
C ARG A 170 -20.36 0.78 -6.71
N ALA A 171 -19.64 1.07 -5.61
CA ALA A 171 -18.29 1.57 -5.68
C ALA A 171 -17.33 0.53 -6.31
N PHE A 172 -17.37 -0.72 -5.87
CA PHE A 172 -16.59 -1.79 -6.51
C PHE A 172 -16.90 -1.94 -8.00
N THR A 173 -18.18 -1.81 -8.37
CA THR A 173 -18.58 -1.86 -9.77
C THR A 173 -17.98 -0.70 -10.58
N ALA A 174 -18.02 0.52 -10.06
CA ALA A 174 -17.46 1.69 -10.72
C ALA A 174 -15.93 1.55 -10.87
N ILE A 175 -15.23 1.15 -9.82
CA ILE A 175 -13.78 0.93 -9.83
C ILE A 175 -13.40 -0.13 -10.89
N ARG A 176 -14.05 -1.29 -10.89
CA ARG A 176 -13.74 -2.36 -11.88
C ARG A 176 -14.01 -1.94 -13.33
N ARG A 177 -15.02 -1.10 -13.58
CA ARG A 177 -15.32 -0.57 -14.92
C ARG A 177 -14.21 0.30 -15.50
N THR A 178 -13.31 0.87 -14.69
CA THR A 178 -12.14 1.59 -15.18
C THR A 178 -11.07 0.68 -15.80
N GLY A 179 -11.17 -0.64 -15.59
CA GLY A 179 -10.16 -1.62 -15.99
C GLY A 179 -9.08 -1.86 -14.92
N ALA A 180 -9.30 -1.40 -13.69
CA ALA A 180 -8.45 -1.71 -12.55
C ALA A 180 -8.38 -3.22 -12.29
N ARG A 181 -7.18 -3.77 -12.05
CA ARG A 181 -6.93 -5.22 -11.87
C ARG A 181 -6.60 -5.59 -10.43
N HIS A 182 -5.88 -4.72 -9.72
CA HIS A 182 -5.44 -4.96 -8.35
C HIS A 182 -6.48 -4.45 -7.34
N VAL A 183 -7.73 -4.93 -7.46
CA VAL A 183 -8.82 -4.55 -6.55
C VAL A 183 -8.95 -5.60 -5.45
N VAL A 184 -8.87 -5.15 -4.20
CA VAL A 184 -8.91 -6.00 -2.99
C VAL A 184 -10.24 -5.84 -2.24
N PRO A 185 -10.70 -6.87 -1.50
CA PRO A 185 -11.99 -6.84 -0.80
C PRO A 185 -11.90 -6.08 0.55
N TYR A 186 -11.33 -4.88 0.52
CA TYR A 186 -11.26 -4.01 1.69
C TYR A 186 -12.13 -2.80 1.51
N PHE A 187 -12.66 -2.30 2.64
CA PHE A 187 -13.51 -1.13 2.70
C PHE A 187 -13.04 -0.20 3.81
N ARG A 188 -13.05 1.11 3.56
CA ARG A 188 -12.82 2.13 4.58
C ARG A 188 -14.07 3.00 4.68
N PHE A 189 -14.52 3.23 5.90
CA PHE A 189 -15.65 4.11 6.18
C PHE A 189 -15.30 5.56 5.91
N PRO A 190 -16.10 6.33 5.13
CA PRO A 190 -15.93 7.78 5.00
C PRO A 190 -15.91 8.46 6.38
N GLY A 191 -14.91 9.31 6.60
CA GLY A 191 -14.65 9.95 7.89
C GLY A 191 -14.25 8.99 9.01
N GLY A 192 -14.12 7.69 8.74
CA GLY A 192 -13.77 6.67 9.76
C GLY A 192 -14.89 6.32 10.73
N CYS A 193 -16.10 6.87 10.54
CA CYS A 193 -17.21 6.68 11.47
C CYS A 193 -18.00 5.42 11.15
N TYR A 194 -18.09 4.51 12.12
CA TYR A 194 -18.88 3.28 12.04
C TYR A 194 -19.44 2.89 13.41
N ASP A 195 -20.41 2.00 13.38
CA ASP A 195 -21.04 1.38 14.53
C ASP A 195 -21.44 -0.07 14.22
N ASP A 196 -21.96 -0.79 15.18
CA ASP A 196 -22.38 -2.18 15.00
C ASP A 196 -23.47 -2.32 13.92
N ALA A 197 -24.32 -1.31 13.73
CA ALA A 197 -25.37 -1.33 12.72
C ALA A 197 -24.75 -1.29 11.31
N SER A 198 -23.75 -0.43 11.09
CA SER A 198 -23.02 -0.33 9.84
C SER A 198 -22.16 -1.57 9.58
N LEU A 199 -21.47 -2.11 10.59
CA LEU A 199 -20.72 -3.37 10.46
C LEU A 199 -21.64 -4.55 10.11
N LYS A 200 -22.83 -4.60 10.70
CA LYS A 200 -23.84 -5.62 10.38
C LYS A 200 -24.38 -5.46 8.96
N ALA A 201 -24.66 -4.23 8.53
CA ALA A 201 -25.14 -3.96 7.18
C ALA A 201 -24.14 -4.38 6.09
N LEU A 202 -22.83 -4.28 6.36
CA LEU A 202 -21.77 -4.64 5.42
C LEU A 202 -21.35 -6.11 5.48
N ALA A 203 -21.70 -6.86 6.51
CA ALA A 203 -21.30 -8.27 6.66
C ALA A 203 -21.60 -9.14 5.41
N PRO A 204 -22.73 -8.98 4.71
CA PRO A 204 -23.02 -9.77 3.49
C PRO A 204 -22.09 -9.42 2.30
N THR A 205 -21.34 -8.33 2.34
CA THR A 205 -20.39 -7.97 1.27
C THR A 205 -19.10 -8.79 1.31
N GLY A 206 -18.80 -9.41 2.45
CA GLY A 206 -17.57 -10.17 2.66
C GLY A 206 -16.30 -9.30 2.72
N VAL A 207 -16.41 -7.99 2.88
CA VAL A 207 -15.24 -7.11 3.01
C VAL A 207 -14.63 -7.17 4.39
N THR A 208 -13.33 -6.84 4.49
CA THR A 208 -12.71 -6.41 5.74
C THR A 208 -12.74 -4.88 5.80
N ALA A 209 -13.31 -4.32 6.87
CA ALA A 209 -13.19 -2.89 7.15
C ALA A 209 -11.76 -2.57 7.58
N VAL A 210 -11.13 -1.57 6.94
CA VAL A 210 -9.75 -1.19 7.22
C VAL A 210 -9.72 0.27 7.65
N GLN A 211 -9.39 0.47 8.91
CA GLN A 211 -9.22 1.77 9.53
C GLN A 211 -7.71 2.11 9.61
N TRP A 212 -7.26 2.77 10.65
CA TRP A 212 -5.87 3.19 10.85
C TRP A 212 -5.55 3.34 12.33
N ASP A 213 -4.28 3.31 12.66
CA ASP A 213 -3.75 3.66 13.99
C ASP A 213 -2.96 4.99 13.96
N VAL A 214 -2.64 5.50 12.76
CA VAL A 214 -1.94 6.78 12.60
C VAL A 214 -2.71 7.69 11.65
N VAL A 215 -3.11 8.86 12.16
CA VAL A 215 -3.69 9.95 11.37
C VAL A 215 -2.57 10.87 10.92
N SER A 216 -2.45 11.14 9.63
CA SER A 216 -1.44 12.06 9.10
C SER A 216 -1.73 13.53 9.39
N GLY A 217 -3.01 13.90 9.55
CA GLY A 217 -3.46 15.28 9.65
C GLY A 217 -3.38 16.06 8.34
N ASP A 218 -3.23 15.39 7.18
CA ASP A 218 -3.04 16.04 5.88
C ASP A 218 -4.30 16.70 5.32
N ALA A 219 -5.50 16.26 5.74
CA ALA A 219 -6.75 16.87 5.32
C ALA A 219 -6.82 18.34 5.75
N PHE A 220 -6.95 19.23 4.76
CA PHE A 220 -6.99 20.69 4.91
C PHE A 220 -5.72 21.31 5.54
N ALA A 221 -4.63 20.55 5.66
CA ALA A 221 -3.35 21.05 6.13
C ALA A 221 -2.70 21.99 5.08
N THR A 222 -1.97 22.98 5.59
CA THR A 222 -1.16 23.90 4.78
C THR A 222 0.33 23.80 5.06
N ASP A 223 0.71 22.97 6.05
CA ASP A 223 2.09 22.75 6.48
C ASP A 223 2.47 21.28 6.27
N ALA A 224 3.28 21.03 5.25
CA ALA A 224 3.78 19.69 4.92
C ALA A 224 4.71 19.12 5.98
N ASP A 225 5.47 20.00 6.68
CA ASP A 225 6.41 19.59 7.71
C ASP A 225 5.69 19.10 8.96
N ALA A 226 4.63 19.79 9.37
CA ALA A 226 3.77 19.34 10.47
C ALA A 226 3.10 17.99 10.19
N VAL A 227 2.60 17.79 8.96
CA VAL A 227 2.05 16.50 8.52
C VAL A 227 3.11 15.39 8.59
N ALA A 228 4.31 15.68 8.10
CA ALA A 228 5.40 14.70 8.13
C ALA A 228 5.82 14.34 9.56
N GLU A 229 5.94 15.33 10.44
CA GLU A 229 6.29 15.14 11.84
C GLU A 229 5.25 14.25 12.55
N GLN A 230 3.96 14.56 12.40
CA GLN A 230 2.87 13.79 12.98
C GLN A 230 2.93 12.31 12.56
N VAL A 231 3.17 12.01 11.28
CA VAL A 231 3.32 10.64 10.78
C VAL A 231 4.57 9.98 11.37
N LEU A 232 5.72 10.69 11.34
CA LEU A 232 6.98 10.16 11.84
C LEU A 232 6.95 9.85 13.34
N GLU A 233 6.24 10.64 14.14
CA GLU A 233 6.05 10.41 15.57
C GLU A 233 5.05 9.29 15.87
N GLY A 234 3.99 9.17 15.05
CA GLY A 234 2.91 8.21 15.26
C GLY A 234 3.27 6.78 14.88
N VAL A 235 4.11 6.59 13.83
CA VAL A 235 4.36 5.27 13.24
C VAL A 235 5.13 4.34 14.17
N ARG A 236 4.61 3.12 14.33
CA ARG A 236 5.19 1.98 15.03
C ARG A 236 5.19 0.75 14.11
N PRO A 237 5.96 -0.32 14.41
CA PRO A 237 5.92 -1.55 13.62
C PRO A 237 4.50 -2.07 13.45
N GLY A 238 4.08 -2.28 12.20
CA GLY A 238 2.74 -2.73 11.86
C GLY A 238 1.69 -1.62 11.72
N SER A 239 2.07 -0.34 11.80
CA SER A 239 1.15 0.78 11.67
C SER A 239 0.55 0.90 10.27
N LEU A 240 -0.66 1.44 10.25
CA LEU A 240 -1.43 1.81 9.09
C LEU A 240 -1.73 3.31 9.16
N VAL A 241 -1.21 4.06 8.19
CA VAL A 241 -1.34 5.52 8.14
C VAL A 241 -2.45 5.90 7.17
N VAL A 242 -3.39 6.74 7.60
CA VAL A 242 -4.36 7.38 6.70
C VAL A 242 -3.84 8.71 6.20
N MET A 243 -3.90 8.89 4.87
CA MET A 243 -3.59 10.10 4.12
C MET A 243 -4.63 10.26 3.01
N HIS A 244 -4.58 11.36 2.25
CA HIS A 244 -5.52 11.61 1.16
C HIS A 244 -4.81 11.78 -0.19
N CYS A 245 -5.48 11.33 -1.25
CA CYS A 245 -5.08 11.49 -2.64
C CYS A 245 -5.93 12.55 -3.36
N THR A 246 -6.56 13.44 -2.61
CA THR A 246 -7.47 14.49 -3.10
C THR A 246 -6.77 15.83 -2.97
N ARG A 247 -6.24 16.35 -4.10
CA ARG A 247 -5.40 17.56 -4.09
C ARG A 247 -6.06 18.77 -3.47
N SER A 248 -7.36 19.01 -3.74
CA SER A 248 -8.09 20.16 -3.20
C SER A 248 -8.31 20.08 -1.69
N ALA A 249 -8.40 18.87 -1.12
CA ALA A 249 -8.61 18.66 0.31
C ALA A 249 -7.30 18.40 1.08
N ALA A 250 -6.27 17.88 0.40
CA ALA A 250 -4.97 17.55 1.03
C ALA A 250 -3.82 18.03 0.12
N PRO A 251 -3.64 19.36 -0.02
CA PRO A 251 -2.73 19.92 -1.01
C PRO A 251 -1.25 19.66 -0.71
N VAL A 252 -0.88 19.41 0.54
CA VAL A 252 0.52 19.27 0.98
C VAL A 252 0.99 17.82 1.12
N THR A 253 0.14 16.84 0.85
CA THR A 253 0.46 15.41 1.05
C THR A 253 1.67 14.96 0.23
N ASP A 254 1.80 15.40 -1.04
CA ASP A 254 2.97 15.06 -1.87
C ASP A 254 4.26 15.63 -1.29
N ASP A 255 4.24 16.85 -0.78
CA ASP A 255 5.40 17.48 -0.16
C ASP A 255 5.77 16.80 1.18
N ALA A 256 4.77 16.43 1.99
CA ALA A 256 5.00 15.70 3.23
C ALA A 256 5.67 14.33 3.00
N LEU A 257 5.33 13.61 1.91
CA LEU A 257 5.97 12.35 1.56
C LEU A 257 7.49 12.46 1.36
N ARG A 258 7.99 13.62 0.95
CA ARG A 258 9.44 13.86 0.75
C ARG A 258 10.23 13.77 2.05
N ARG A 259 9.57 13.95 3.20
CA ARG A 259 10.15 13.76 4.54
C ARG A 259 9.73 12.43 5.16
N ILE A 260 8.47 12.05 5.02
CA ILE A 260 7.93 10.80 5.61
C ILE A 260 8.71 9.59 5.10
N VAL A 261 8.86 9.47 3.77
CA VAL A 261 9.44 8.25 3.17
C VAL A 261 10.92 8.06 3.55
N PRO A 262 11.82 9.05 3.38
CA PRO A 262 13.20 8.88 3.82
C PRO A 262 13.29 8.71 5.34
N GLY A 263 12.56 9.49 6.13
CA GLY A 263 12.60 9.41 7.59
C GLY A 263 12.17 8.04 8.15
N LEU A 264 11.17 7.40 7.55
CA LEU A 264 10.78 6.03 7.92
C LEU A 264 11.82 5.01 7.46
N ARG A 265 12.42 5.18 6.27
CA ARG A 265 13.51 4.29 5.78
C ARG A 265 14.75 4.37 6.67
N GLU A 266 15.16 5.55 7.09
CA GLU A 266 16.28 5.77 8.02
C GLU A 266 16.05 5.07 9.37
N ARG A 267 14.77 4.99 9.80
CA ARG A 267 14.37 4.24 10.99
C ARG A 267 14.25 2.72 10.74
N GLY A 268 14.54 2.26 9.51
CA GLY A 268 14.53 0.86 9.11
C GLY A 268 13.15 0.31 8.74
N TYR A 269 12.17 1.16 8.46
CA TYR A 269 10.84 0.71 8.02
C TYR A 269 10.83 0.32 6.55
N ARG A 270 10.12 -0.77 6.26
CA ARG A 270 9.75 -1.22 4.92
C ARG A 270 8.28 -0.90 4.67
N PHE A 271 7.99 -0.31 3.51
CA PHE A 271 6.61 -0.04 3.09
C PHE A 271 5.97 -1.28 2.50
N VAL A 272 4.70 -1.49 2.84
CA VAL A 272 3.90 -2.63 2.35
C VAL A 272 2.48 -2.19 2.02
N LYS A 273 1.79 -2.95 1.19
CA LYS A 273 0.34 -2.79 0.98
C LYS A 273 -0.43 -3.36 2.18
N VAL A 274 -1.69 -2.96 2.34
CA VAL A 274 -2.54 -3.49 3.42
C VAL A 274 -2.65 -5.00 3.34
N SER A 275 -2.80 -5.57 2.13
CA SER A 275 -2.87 -7.02 1.95
C SER A 275 -1.61 -7.75 2.42
N GLU A 276 -0.44 -7.14 2.30
CA GLU A 276 0.83 -7.67 2.79
C GLU A 276 0.94 -7.49 4.32
N LEU A 277 0.50 -6.33 4.83
CA LEU A 277 0.47 -6.05 6.27
C LEU A 277 -0.39 -7.06 7.03
N MET A 278 -1.55 -7.46 6.46
CA MET A 278 -2.48 -8.41 7.06
C MET A 278 -1.99 -9.87 7.03
N ARG A 279 -1.07 -10.23 6.11
CA ARG A 279 -0.50 -11.60 6.04
C ARG A 279 0.53 -11.89 7.12
N GLY A 280 1.02 -10.86 7.79
CA GLY A 280 1.95 -11.01 8.90
C GLY A 280 3.31 -10.77 8.65
#